data_dcd7e8eb7c9215c84d13de3efece6dcd
#
_entry.id   dcd7e8eb7c9215c84d13de3efece6dcd
#
_cell.length_a   1.000
_cell.length_b   1.000
_cell.length_c   1.000
_cell.angle_alpha   90.00
_cell.angle_beta   90.00
_cell.angle_gamma   90.00
#
_symmetry.space_group_name_H-M   'P 1'
#
loop_
_entity.id
_entity.type
_entity.pdbx_description
1 polymer ?
#
loop_
_entity_poly.entity_id
_entity_poly.type
_entity_poly.pdbx_seq_one_letter_code
_entity_poly.pdbx_strand_id
1 'polypeptide(L)'
;VAIARAIVSEPEVLLLDEPLAALDLKMRKDMQMELKEMHKTLGITFIYVTHDQEEALTLSDTIVVMSEGKIQQIGTPVNIYNEPINSFVADFIGESNILNGTMIQDKLVRFAGVEFECVDEGFGENMPVDVVVRPEDWYIFPDSDASQISGIVTSSIFKGVHYEMVVEANGYEFIVQDYHHFAVGEQVGLLIKPFDIHIMKKERVCNTFEGELIDGTHVEFLGCTFECLPVVDIEPGTKVKVQVDFKDIILQDNEEDGTLTGDVRFILYKGDHYHLTVSSDWGEDIFVDTNDVWDNGDHVGISIFPESIKITQIVES
;
A
#
# COMPACT_ATOMS: atom_id res chain seq x y z
N VAL A 1 -1.18 7.39 -36.48
CA VAL A 1 -2.26 7.17 -37.49
C VAL A 1 -3.61 6.98 -36.80
N ALA A 2 -3.77 6.13 -35.75
CA ALA A 2 -5.06 5.90 -35.09
C ALA A 2 -5.62 7.18 -34.43
N ILE A 3 -4.81 7.90 -33.68
CA ILE A 3 -5.16 9.17 -33.03
C ILE A 3 -5.58 10.21 -34.08
N ALA A 4 -4.79 10.38 -35.14
CA ALA A 4 -5.10 11.32 -36.21
C ALA A 4 -6.44 11.01 -36.89
N ARG A 5 -6.76 9.73 -37.07
CA ARG A 5 -8.04 9.29 -37.62
C ARG A 5 -9.24 9.62 -36.70
N ALA A 6 -9.05 9.47 -35.39
CA ALA A 6 -10.11 9.78 -34.41
C ALA A 6 -10.39 11.30 -34.33
N ILE A 7 -9.38 12.13 -34.49
CA ILE A 7 -9.49 13.61 -34.42
C ILE A 7 -10.16 14.21 -35.66
N VAL A 8 -9.96 13.62 -36.86
CA VAL A 8 -10.55 14.13 -38.11
C VAL A 8 -12.09 14.23 -38.06
N SER A 9 -12.75 13.44 -37.24
CA SER A 9 -14.20 13.51 -37.04
C SER A 9 -14.65 14.63 -36.08
N GLU A 10 -13.73 15.47 -35.58
CA GLU A 10 -13.98 16.56 -34.63
C GLU A 10 -14.85 16.14 -33.44
N PRO A 11 -14.43 15.11 -32.65
CA PRO A 11 -15.21 14.61 -31.55
C PRO A 11 -15.21 15.59 -30.37
N GLU A 12 -16.25 15.57 -29.54
CA GLU A 12 -16.28 16.30 -28.26
C GLU A 12 -15.43 15.61 -27.19
N VAL A 13 -15.30 14.28 -27.28
CA VAL A 13 -14.55 13.43 -26.34
C VAL A 13 -13.68 12.45 -27.13
N LEU A 14 -12.39 12.37 -26.81
CA LEU A 14 -11.46 11.42 -27.37
C LEU A 14 -11.08 10.36 -26.32
N LEU A 15 -11.36 9.09 -26.65
CA LEU A 15 -10.98 7.94 -25.79
C LEU A 15 -9.65 7.36 -26.29
N LEU A 16 -8.68 7.27 -25.40
CA LEU A 16 -7.35 6.73 -25.65
C LEU A 16 -7.09 5.58 -24.67
N ASP A 17 -7.00 4.38 -25.20
CA ASP A 17 -6.73 3.16 -24.42
C ASP A 17 -5.30 2.72 -24.70
N GLU A 18 -4.42 2.86 -23.73
CA GLU A 18 -2.98 2.56 -23.75
C GLU A 18 -2.27 3.04 -25.04
N PRO A 19 -2.45 4.30 -25.48
CA PRO A 19 -2.05 4.71 -26.84
C PRO A 19 -0.54 4.73 -27.06
N LEU A 20 0.28 4.76 -26.00
CA LEU A 20 1.73 4.84 -26.05
C LEU A 20 2.45 3.54 -25.65
N ALA A 21 1.73 2.49 -25.26
CA ALA A 21 2.30 1.25 -24.72
C ALA A 21 3.30 0.55 -25.69
N ALA A 22 3.09 0.67 -26.99
CA ALA A 22 3.94 0.04 -28.01
C ALA A 22 5.20 0.86 -28.39
N LEU A 23 5.43 2.02 -27.78
CA LEU A 23 6.53 2.92 -28.12
C LEU A 23 7.74 2.71 -27.19
N ASP A 24 8.95 2.91 -27.76
CA ASP A 24 10.15 3.01 -26.94
C ASP A 24 10.15 4.27 -26.06
N LEU A 25 10.98 4.29 -25.02
CA LEU A 25 11.01 5.34 -24.01
C LEU A 25 11.16 6.75 -24.59
N LYS A 26 12.02 6.93 -25.60
CA LYS A 26 12.26 8.24 -26.20
C LYS A 26 11.06 8.71 -27.00
N MET A 27 10.54 7.84 -27.87
CA MET A 27 9.34 8.14 -28.67
C MET A 27 8.12 8.37 -27.78
N ARG A 28 8.02 7.63 -26.66
CA ARG A 28 6.93 7.80 -25.68
C ARG A 28 6.96 9.22 -25.09
N LYS A 29 8.11 9.70 -24.62
CA LYS A 29 8.26 11.06 -24.09
C LYS A 29 7.95 12.14 -25.13
N ASP A 30 8.42 11.98 -26.36
CA ASP A 30 8.12 12.92 -27.44
C ASP A 30 6.59 12.95 -27.72
N MET A 31 5.95 11.78 -27.77
CA MET A 31 4.50 11.67 -28.00
C MET A 31 3.64 12.18 -26.84
N GLN A 32 4.09 12.04 -25.59
CA GLN A 32 3.42 12.65 -24.44
C GLN A 32 3.33 14.16 -24.59
N MET A 33 4.43 14.82 -24.99
CA MET A 33 4.44 16.27 -25.21
C MET A 33 3.50 16.68 -26.34
N GLU A 34 3.52 15.95 -27.47
CA GLU A 34 2.64 16.18 -28.62
C GLU A 34 1.15 16.02 -28.24
N LEU A 35 0.80 14.98 -27.47
CA LEU A 35 -0.57 14.77 -26.99
C LEU A 35 -1.04 15.89 -26.06
N LYS A 36 -0.17 16.36 -25.17
CA LYS A 36 -0.47 17.47 -24.25
C LYS A 36 -0.71 18.79 -25.00
N GLU A 37 0.10 19.07 -26.03
CA GLU A 37 -0.05 20.24 -26.88
C GLU A 37 -1.32 20.15 -27.73
N MET A 38 -1.59 18.95 -28.27
CA MET A 38 -2.81 18.67 -29.03
C MET A 38 -4.06 18.84 -28.19
N HIS A 39 -4.09 18.34 -26.95
CA HIS A 39 -5.20 18.54 -26.00
C HIS A 39 -5.47 20.03 -25.79
N LYS A 40 -4.41 20.82 -25.50
CA LYS A 40 -4.54 22.27 -25.32
C LYS A 40 -5.07 22.99 -26.56
N THR A 41 -4.64 22.55 -27.76
CA THR A 41 -5.02 23.19 -29.03
C THR A 41 -6.44 22.87 -29.45
N LEU A 42 -6.87 21.61 -29.26
CA LEU A 42 -8.20 21.15 -29.64
C LEU A 42 -9.27 21.57 -28.64
N GLY A 43 -8.94 21.69 -27.36
CA GLY A 43 -9.88 22.06 -26.29
C GLY A 43 -11.00 21.04 -26.06
N ILE A 44 -10.84 19.80 -26.50
CA ILE A 44 -11.79 18.70 -26.30
C ILE A 44 -11.39 17.84 -25.08
N THR A 45 -12.32 17.08 -24.54
CA THR A 45 -12.04 16.20 -23.41
C THR A 45 -11.30 14.94 -23.88
N PHE A 46 -10.17 14.63 -23.25
CA PHE A 46 -9.46 13.37 -23.43
C PHE A 46 -9.73 12.46 -22.22
N ILE A 47 -10.16 11.22 -22.50
CA ILE A 47 -10.17 10.13 -21.50
C ILE A 47 -9.03 9.20 -21.87
N TYR A 48 -8.02 9.15 -21.00
CA TYR A 48 -6.77 8.44 -21.22
C TYR A 48 -6.66 7.28 -20.23
N VAL A 49 -6.65 6.05 -20.72
CA VAL A 49 -6.45 4.85 -19.91
C VAL A 49 -5.01 4.40 -20.05
N THR A 50 -4.31 4.22 -18.95
CA THR A 50 -2.93 3.76 -18.92
C THR A 50 -2.63 3.03 -17.61
N HIS A 51 -1.67 2.12 -17.63
CA HIS A 51 -1.04 1.55 -16.46
C HIS A 51 0.32 2.22 -16.13
N ASP A 52 0.76 3.16 -16.97
CA ASP A 52 1.99 3.93 -16.77
C ASP A 52 1.71 5.16 -15.91
N GLN A 53 2.30 5.17 -14.72
CA GLN A 53 2.12 6.21 -13.71
C GLN A 53 2.69 7.56 -14.19
N GLU A 54 3.85 7.56 -14.89
CA GLU A 54 4.49 8.77 -15.42
C GLU A 54 3.56 9.43 -16.46
N GLU A 55 2.89 8.62 -17.30
CA GLU A 55 1.90 9.12 -18.26
C GLU A 55 0.71 9.78 -17.57
N ALA A 56 0.15 9.11 -16.56
CA ALA A 56 -0.99 9.65 -15.81
C ALA A 56 -0.64 10.97 -15.12
N LEU A 57 0.48 11.03 -14.41
CA LEU A 57 0.93 12.24 -13.70
C LEU A 57 1.27 13.41 -14.64
N THR A 58 1.81 13.11 -15.84
CA THR A 58 2.30 14.13 -16.77
C THR A 58 1.19 14.69 -17.66
N LEU A 59 0.28 13.85 -18.12
CA LEU A 59 -0.70 14.21 -19.15
C LEU A 59 -2.02 14.71 -18.60
N SER A 60 -2.42 14.27 -17.41
CA SER A 60 -3.79 14.47 -16.90
C SER A 60 -3.96 15.78 -16.14
N ASP A 61 -5.15 16.36 -16.20
CA ASP A 61 -5.61 17.40 -15.28
C ASP A 61 -6.30 16.77 -14.07
N THR A 62 -6.90 15.60 -14.27
CA THR A 62 -7.57 14.79 -13.23
C THR A 62 -7.22 13.32 -13.44
N ILE A 63 -6.80 12.66 -12.37
CA ILE A 63 -6.50 11.22 -12.34
C ILE A 63 -7.62 10.51 -11.59
N VAL A 64 -8.03 9.35 -12.11
CA VAL A 64 -8.91 8.39 -11.45
C VAL A 64 -8.12 7.10 -11.26
N VAL A 65 -7.75 6.82 -10.01
CA VAL A 65 -7.10 5.54 -9.66
C VAL A 65 -8.17 4.48 -9.44
N MET A 66 -8.02 3.35 -10.11
CA MET A 66 -8.97 2.24 -10.03
C MET A 66 -8.26 0.94 -9.66
N SER A 67 -8.93 0.11 -8.87
CA SER A 67 -8.53 -1.26 -8.56
C SER A 67 -9.78 -2.13 -8.50
N GLU A 68 -9.73 -3.33 -9.07
CA GLU A 68 -10.83 -4.31 -9.08
C GLU A 68 -12.20 -3.74 -9.50
N GLY A 69 -12.19 -2.83 -10.49
CA GLY A 69 -13.40 -2.17 -10.99
C GLY A 69 -13.99 -1.10 -10.06
N LYS A 70 -13.32 -0.79 -8.95
CA LYS A 70 -13.71 0.25 -7.99
C LYS A 70 -12.79 1.47 -8.11
N ILE A 71 -13.37 2.64 -7.93
CA ILE A 71 -12.60 3.89 -7.85
C ILE A 71 -11.98 3.97 -6.44
N GLN A 72 -10.65 4.11 -6.38
CA GLN A 72 -9.91 4.28 -5.13
C GLN A 72 -9.78 5.77 -4.78
N GLN A 73 -9.35 6.59 -5.74
CA GLN A 73 -9.20 8.04 -5.54
C GLN A 73 -9.40 8.80 -6.83
N ILE A 74 -9.92 10.03 -6.72
CA ILE A 74 -10.00 11.00 -7.82
C ILE A 74 -9.33 12.28 -7.34
N GLY A 75 -8.42 12.85 -8.12
CA GLY A 75 -7.73 14.08 -7.77
C GLY A 75 -6.86 14.64 -8.88
N THR A 76 -6.23 15.78 -8.62
CA THR A 76 -5.16 16.30 -9.49
C THR A 76 -3.91 15.43 -9.35
N PRO A 77 -2.99 15.42 -10.34
CA PRO A 77 -1.73 14.69 -10.23
C PRO A 77 -0.99 14.95 -8.92
N VAL A 78 -0.88 16.21 -8.53
CA VAL A 78 -0.19 16.63 -7.29
C VAL A 78 -0.89 16.05 -6.04
N ASN A 79 -2.23 16.11 -6.02
CA ASN A 79 -2.98 15.58 -4.88
C ASN A 79 -2.87 14.05 -4.77
N ILE A 80 -2.99 13.32 -5.90
CA ILE A 80 -2.87 11.85 -5.92
C ILE A 80 -1.47 11.41 -5.46
N TYR A 81 -0.42 12.15 -5.83
CA TYR A 81 0.96 11.83 -5.48
C TYR A 81 1.29 12.15 -4.01
N ASN A 82 0.93 13.37 -3.55
CA ASN A 82 1.32 13.87 -2.24
C ASN A 82 0.35 13.45 -1.12
N GLU A 83 -0.93 13.25 -1.45
CA GLU A 83 -2.00 12.98 -0.48
C GLU A 83 -2.80 11.73 -0.88
N PRO A 84 -2.13 10.56 -1.02
CA PRO A 84 -2.84 9.31 -1.32
C PRO A 84 -3.79 8.96 -0.17
N ILE A 85 -5.00 8.51 -0.52
CA ILE A 85 -6.03 8.21 0.49
C ILE A 85 -5.77 6.89 1.23
N ASN A 86 -5.07 5.97 0.60
CA ASN A 86 -4.72 4.66 1.17
C ASN A 86 -3.38 4.15 0.62
N SER A 87 -2.90 3.06 1.22
CA SER A 87 -1.61 2.45 0.89
C SER A 87 -1.55 1.91 -0.55
N PHE A 88 -2.67 1.43 -1.10
CA PHE A 88 -2.73 1.01 -2.49
C PHE A 88 -2.44 2.16 -3.46
N VAL A 89 -3.07 3.32 -3.25
CA VAL A 89 -2.83 4.50 -4.10
C VAL A 89 -1.39 5.00 -3.94
N ALA A 90 -0.87 5.02 -2.70
CA ALA A 90 0.49 5.45 -2.42
C ALA A 90 1.53 4.61 -3.16
N ASP A 91 1.40 3.28 -3.09
CA ASP A 91 2.28 2.31 -3.73
C ASP A 91 2.11 2.30 -5.25
N PHE A 92 0.85 2.36 -5.72
CA PHE A 92 0.54 2.31 -7.15
C PHE A 92 1.07 3.52 -7.94
N ILE A 93 1.11 4.73 -7.34
CA ILE A 93 1.46 5.98 -8.05
C ILE A 93 2.96 6.27 -8.06
N GLY A 94 3.74 5.64 -7.21
CA GLY A 94 5.19 5.82 -7.16
C GLY A 94 5.82 5.13 -5.97
N GLU A 95 7.11 4.90 -6.03
CA GLU A 95 7.86 4.34 -4.91
C GLU A 95 7.58 5.11 -3.62
N SER A 96 7.37 4.39 -2.54
CA SER A 96 7.05 4.96 -1.24
C SER A 96 7.61 4.11 -0.10
N ASN A 97 8.09 4.76 0.93
CA ASN A 97 8.23 4.12 2.22
C ASN A 97 6.86 4.16 2.90
N ILE A 98 6.19 3.02 3.00
CA ILE A 98 4.89 2.89 3.66
C ILE A 98 5.09 2.10 4.94
N LEU A 99 4.85 2.74 6.08
CA LEU A 99 5.21 2.20 7.39
C LEU A 99 4.00 2.18 8.32
N ASN A 100 3.98 1.22 9.22
CA ASN A 100 3.04 1.25 10.32
C ASN A 100 3.42 2.34 11.32
N GLY A 101 2.47 3.20 11.67
CA GLY A 101 2.68 4.27 12.62
C GLY A 101 1.59 4.36 13.67
N THR A 102 1.83 5.23 14.65
CA THR A 102 0.84 5.60 15.67
C THR A 102 0.81 7.12 15.78
N MET A 103 -0.33 7.72 15.55
CA MET A 103 -0.55 9.12 15.83
C MET A 103 -0.59 9.31 17.33
N ILE A 104 0.46 9.87 17.91
CA ILE A 104 0.55 10.07 19.37
C ILE A 104 -0.44 11.15 19.83
N GLN A 105 -0.46 12.25 19.09
CA GLN A 105 -1.37 13.38 19.20
C GLN A 105 -1.34 14.15 17.88
N ASP A 106 -2.19 15.14 17.73
CA ASP A 106 -2.14 16.02 16.57
C ASP A 106 -0.73 16.55 16.32
N LYS A 107 -0.25 16.46 15.09
CA LYS A 107 1.06 16.91 14.64
C LYS A 107 2.26 16.14 15.23
N LEU A 108 2.01 14.96 15.81
CA LEU A 108 3.08 14.09 16.33
C LEU A 108 2.76 12.61 16.02
N VAL A 109 3.57 12.00 15.19
CA VAL A 109 3.46 10.59 14.78
C VAL A 109 4.69 9.81 15.22
N ARG A 110 4.50 8.56 15.61
CA ARG A 110 5.59 7.62 15.90
C ARG A 110 5.60 6.52 14.84
N PHE A 111 6.73 6.31 14.19
CA PHE A 111 7.00 5.16 13.32
C PHE A 111 8.48 4.79 13.40
N ALA A 112 8.83 3.55 13.05
CA ALA A 112 10.19 3.02 13.15
C ALA A 112 10.86 3.29 14.52
N GLY A 113 10.07 3.29 15.60
CA GLY A 113 10.54 3.52 16.98
C GLY A 113 10.87 4.98 17.33
N VAL A 114 10.67 5.95 16.42
CA VAL A 114 11.00 7.38 16.59
C VAL A 114 9.75 8.25 16.48
N GLU A 115 9.71 9.34 17.24
CA GLU A 115 8.65 10.35 17.16
C GLU A 115 9.05 11.48 16.19
N PHE A 116 8.14 11.81 15.29
CA PHE A 116 8.31 12.85 14.28
C PHE A 116 7.21 13.88 14.39
N GLU A 117 7.57 15.14 14.27
CA GLU A 117 6.59 16.18 14.00
C GLU A 117 6.02 15.98 12.58
N CYS A 118 4.70 16.15 12.42
CA CYS A 118 4.00 16.17 11.13
C CYS A 118 3.02 17.34 11.08
N VAL A 119 2.36 17.54 9.95
CA VAL A 119 1.38 18.63 9.80
C VAL A 119 -0.06 18.15 10.01
N ASP A 120 -0.27 16.86 9.99
CA ASP A 120 -1.59 16.21 10.05
C ASP A 120 -2.21 16.30 11.45
N GLU A 121 -3.54 16.46 11.46
CA GLU A 121 -4.35 16.56 12.70
C GLU A 121 -5.72 15.85 12.51
N GLY A 122 -6.42 15.58 13.62
CA GLY A 122 -7.76 15.00 13.58
C GLY A 122 -7.83 13.48 13.47
N PHE A 123 -6.71 12.77 13.62
CA PHE A 123 -6.67 11.30 13.63
C PHE A 123 -7.05 10.71 15.00
N GLY A 124 -6.92 11.48 16.07
CA GLY A 124 -7.10 11.02 17.46
C GLY A 124 -5.79 10.58 18.13
N GLU A 125 -5.80 10.53 19.46
CA GLU A 125 -4.63 10.16 20.26
C GLU A 125 -4.40 8.64 20.26
N ASN A 126 -3.15 8.23 20.11
CA ASN A 126 -2.70 6.83 20.09
C ASN A 126 -3.41 5.97 19.01
N MET A 127 -3.83 6.58 17.92
CA MET A 127 -4.49 5.88 16.83
C MET A 127 -3.48 5.25 15.87
N PRO A 128 -3.67 3.97 15.46
CA PRO A 128 -2.85 3.35 14.43
C PRO A 128 -3.11 4.01 13.08
N VAL A 129 -2.03 4.31 12.37
CA VAL A 129 -2.04 4.97 11.07
C VAL A 129 -1.05 4.29 10.12
N ASP A 130 -1.20 4.53 8.82
CA ASP A 130 -0.16 4.29 7.85
C ASP A 130 0.57 5.61 7.58
N VAL A 131 1.89 5.55 7.55
CA VAL A 131 2.78 6.68 7.28
C VAL A 131 3.39 6.49 5.91
N VAL A 132 3.29 7.49 5.05
CA VAL A 132 3.92 7.51 3.74
C VAL A 132 4.99 8.57 3.70
N VAL A 133 6.18 8.17 3.26
CA VAL A 133 7.31 9.06 2.99
C VAL A 133 7.87 8.72 1.62
N ARG A 134 7.98 9.71 0.73
CA ARG A 134 8.58 9.50 -0.57
C ARG A 134 10.10 9.34 -0.45
N PRO A 135 10.75 8.50 -1.27
CA PRO A 135 12.20 8.30 -1.23
C PRO A 135 13.02 9.57 -1.41
N GLU A 136 12.53 10.52 -2.21
CA GLU A 136 13.16 11.83 -2.49
C GLU A 136 13.02 12.85 -1.37
N ASP A 137 12.13 12.60 -0.41
CA ASP A 137 11.86 13.52 0.71
C ASP A 137 12.77 13.27 1.91
N TRP A 138 13.51 12.15 1.92
CA TRP A 138 14.53 11.89 2.90
C TRP A 138 15.80 12.69 2.64
N TYR A 139 16.25 13.43 3.64
CA TYR A 139 17.58 14.01 3.66
C TYR A 139 18.56 13.01 4.26
N ILE A 140 19.55 12.56 3.46
CA ILE A 140 20.61 11.66 3.88
C ILE A 140 21.94 12.41 4.01
N PHE A 141 22.68 12.18 5.08
CA PHE A 141 23.96 12.80 5.35
C PHE A 141 24.80 11.91 6.27
N PRO A 142 26.13 12.18 6.44
CA PRO A 142 26.94 11.46 7.42
C PRO A 142 26.32 11.57 8.81
N ASP A 143 26.22 10.45 9.54
CA ASP A 143 25.56 10.42 10.84
C ASP A 143 26.10 11.46 11.82
N SER A 144 25.20 12.14 12.50
CA SER A 144 25.50 13.25 13.40
C SER A 144 24.37 13.47 14.43
N ASP A 145 24.56 14.38 15.38
CA ASP A 145 23.54 14.78 16.36
C ASP A 145 22.27 15.40 15.71
N ALA A 146 22.32 15.74 14.43
CA ALA A 146 21.17 16.24 13.67
C ALA A 146 20.30 15.11 13.07
N SER A 147 20.75 13.85 13.14
CA SER A 147 20.00 12.70 12.63
C SER A 147 18.75 12.46 13.46
N GLN A 148 17.59 12.32 12.79
CA GLN A 148 16.37 11.84 13.43
C GLN A 148 16.40 10.31 13.55
N ILE A 149 16.93 9.66 12.53
CA ILE A 149 17.22 8.21 12.50
C ILE A 149 18.64 8.02 12.04
N SER A 150 19.41 7.14 12.71
CA SER A 150 20.75 6.71 12.29
C SER A 150 20.68 5.28 11.77
N GLY A 151 21.27 5.03 10.60
CA GLY A 151 21.23 3.73 9.94
C GLY A 151 22.50 3.41 9.16
N ILE A 152 22.47 2.26 8.48
CA ILE A 152 23.56 1.77 7.65
C ILE A 152 23.01 1.58 6.22
N VAL A 153 23.76 2.05 5.23
CA VAL A 153 23.44 1.83 3.81
C VAL A 153 23.66 0.35 3.48
N THR A 154 22.63 -0.35 3.06
CA THR A 154 22.68 -1.77 2.68
C THR A 154 22.68 -1.96 1.15
N SER A 155 22.15 -0.98 0.40
CA SER A 155 22.17 -0.95 -1.06
C SER A 155 22.39 0.47 -1.55
N SER A 156 23.07 0.64 -2.69
CA SER A 156 23.27 1.94 -3.34
C SER A 156 23.42 1.74 -4.84
N ILE A 157 22.42 2.18 -5.62
CA ILE A 157 22.32 1.96 -7.06
C ILE A 157 22.17 3.30 -7.78
N PHE A 158 23.01 3.57 -8.77
CA PHE A 158 22.89 4.76 -9.59
C PHE A 158 21.80 4.58 -10.66
N LYS A 159 20.76 5.41 -10.63
CA LYS A 159 19.61 5.40 -11.55
C LYS A 159 19.76 6.41 -12.70
N GLY A 160 20.95 6.92 -12.95
CA GLY A 160 21.25 7.86 -14.04
C GLY A 160 21.19 9.34 -13.64
N VAL A 161 20.33 9.73 -12.72
CA VAL A 161 20.20 11.12 -12.22
C VAL A 161 20.48 11.19 -10.72
N HIS A 162 20.02 10.22 -9.96
CA HIS A 162 20.19 10.09 -8.51
C HIS A 162 20.70 8.71 -8.15
N TYR A 163 21.10 8.54 -6.89
CA TYR A 163 21.31 7.24 -6.27
C TYR A 163 20.04 6.85 -5.52
N GLU A 164 19.62 5.61 -5.72
CA GLU A 164 18.61 4.95 -4.91
C GLU A 164 19.34 4.09 -3.90
N MET A 165 19.12 4.37 -2.66
CA MET A 165 19.79 3.71 -1.54
C MET A 165 18.76 3.07 -0.63
N VAL A 166 19.12 1.92 -0.06
CA VAL A 166 18.37 1.32 1.04
C VAL A 166 19.19 1.54 2.31
N VAL A 167 18.54 2.14 3.30
CA VAL A 167 19.12 2.39 4.61
C VAL A 167 18.40 1.54 5.64
N GLU A 168 19.12 0.64 6.31
CA GLU A 168 18.60 -0.14 7.41
C GLU A 168 18.79 0.62 8.72
N ALA A 169 17.69 0.87 9.44
CA ALA A 169 17.70 1.56 10.72
C ALA A 169 16.54 1.07 11.61
N ASN A 170 16.81 0.79 12.89
CA ASN A 170 15.83 0.35 13.89
C ASN A 170 15.03 -0.91 13.48
N GLY A 171 15.58 -1.77 12.61
CA GLY A 171 14.92 -2.95 12.06
C GLY A 171 13.98 -2.66 10.90
N TYR A 172 14.03 -1.45 10.32
CA TYR A 172 13.27 -1.04 9.13
C TYR A 172 14.24 -0.73 7.99
N GLU A 173 13.79 -0.98 6.77
CA GLU A 173 14.45 -0.57 5.55
C GLU A 173 13.78 0.69 4.99
N PHE A 174 14.59 1.70 4.69
CA PHE A 174 14.15 2.97 4.09
C PHE A 174 14.73 3.10 2.70
N ILE A 175 13.88 3.28 1.70
CA ILE A 175 14.31 3.64 0.35
C ILE A 175 14.53 5.15 0.33
N VAL A 176 15.72 5.57 -0.08
CA VAL A 176 16.15 6.99 -0.12
C VAL A 176 16.70 7.31 -1.49
N GLN A 177 16.27 8.42 -2.07
CA GLN A 177 16.79 8.94 -3.33
C GLN A 177 17.53 10.26 -3.09
N ASP A 178 18.83 10.30 -3.43
CA ASP A 178 19.65 11.52 -3.30
C ASP A 178 20.68 11.62 -4.44
N TYR A 179 21.15 12.82 -4.70
CA TYR A 179 22.21 13.07 -5.68
C TYR A 179 23.60 12.70 -5.16
N HIS A 180 23.78 12.63 -3.84
CA HIS A 180 25.01 12.24 -3.19
C HIS A 180 25.08 10.72 -3.02
N HIS A 181 26.23 10.17 -3.26
CA HIS A 181 26.50 8.75 -3.09
C HIS A 181 27.00 8.46 -1.69
N PHE A 182 26.35 7.50 -1.03
CA PHE A 182 26.85 6.84 0.17
C PHE A 182 27.11 5.37 -0.14
N ALA A 183 28.24 4.86 0.33
CA ALA A 183 28.65 3.50 0.03
C ALA A 183 27.94 2.48 0.93
N VAL A 184 27.78 1.25 0.44
CA VAL A 184 27.26 0.14 1.25
C VAL A 184 28.16 -0.08 2.47
N GLY A 185 27.54 -0.17 3.65
CA GLY A 185 28.21 -0.27 4.95
C GLY A 185 28.54 1.09 5.61
N GLU A 186 28.26 2.20 4.95
CA GLU A 186 28.47 3.53 5.50
C GLU A 186 27.33 3.88 6.50
N GLN A 187 27.71 4.48 7.64
CA GLN A 187 26.76 4.95 8.64
C GLN A 187 26.26 6.34 8.26
N VAL A 188 24.96 6.49 8.19
CA VAL A 188 24.27 7.71 7.72
C VAL A 188 23.18 8.13 8.68
N GLY A 189 22.87 9.43 8.67
CA GLY A 189 21.71 10.02 9.32
C GLY A 189 20.62 10.30 8.31
N LEU A 190 19.40 10.03 8.70
CA LEU A 190 18.19 10.41 7.97
C LEU A 190 17.45 11.50 8.71
N LEU A 191 16.91 12.44 7.95
CA LEU A 191 16.05 13.51 8.43
C LEU A 191 14.89 13.71 7.45
N ILE A 192 13.69 13.93 7.99
CA ILE A 192 12.51 14.29 7.21
C ILE A 192 11.85 15.53 7.81
N LYS A 193 11.29 16.36 6.96
CA LYS A 193 10.53 17.53 7.41
C LYS A 193 9.09 17.15 7.74
N PRO A 194 8.44 17.84 8.68
CA PRO A 194 7.05 17.59 9.05
C PRO A 194 6.05 17.62 7.89
N PHE A 195 6.32 18.42 6.85
CA PHE A 195 5.44 18.59 5.70
C PHE A 195 5.56 17.45 4.67
N ASP A 196 6.65 16.70 4.73
CA ASP A 196 6.98 15.62 3.79
C ASP A 196 6.55 14.24 4.34
N ILE A 197 5.92 14.22 5.53
CA ILE A 197 5.29 13.04 6.12
C ILE A 197 3.80 13.10 5.82
N HIS A 198 3.26 12.10 5.13
CA HIS A 198 1.83 11.99 4.89
C HIS A 198 1.22 10.88 5.75
N ILE A 199 0.13 11.19 6.45
CA ILE A 199 -0.55 10.26 7.36
C ILE A 199 -1.85 9.78 6.72
N MET A 200 -2.00 8.45 6.64
CA MET A 200 -3.22 7.83 6.17
C MET A 200 -3.93 7.11 7.31
N LYS A 201 -5.25 7.17 7.28
CA LYS A 201 -6.06 6.40 8.21
C LYS A 201 -5.96 4.92 7.86
N LYS A 202 -5.64 4.08 8.85
CA LYS A 202 -5.74 2.63 8.67
C LYS A 202 -7.20 2.23 8.46
N GLU A 203 -7.48 1.58 7.35
CA GLU A 203 -8.82 1.07 7.05
C GLU A 203 -9.18 -0.09 7.99
N ARG A 204 -8.20 -0.92 8.33
CA ARG A 204 -8.34 -2.09 9.18
C ARG A 204 -7.13 -2.27 10.10
N VAL A 205 -7.36 -2.78 11.28
CA VAL A 205 -6.32 -3.11 12.26
C VAL A 205 -6.23 -4.62 12.53
N CYS A 206 -7.23 -5.38 12.10
CA CYS A 206 -7.28 -6.85 12.13
C CYS A 206 -8.28 -7.35 11.09
N ASN A 207 -8.21 -8.63 10.76
CA ASN A 207 -9.28 -9.31 10.02
C ASN A 207 -10.52 -9.42 10.89
N THR A 208 -11.68 -9.24 10.28
CA THR A 208 -12.97 -9.34 10.96
C THR A 208 -13.95 -10.08 10.07
N PHE A 209 -14.49 -11.19 10.58
CA PHE A 209 -15.43 -12.04 9.86
C PHE A 209 -16.71 -12.23 10.70
N GLU A 210 -17.81 -12.49 10.00
CA GLU A 210 -19.01 -13.03 10.64
C GLU A 210 -18.92 -14.56 10.64
N GLY A 211 -19.27 -15.18 11.75
CA GLY A 211 -19.25 -16.63 11.92
C GLY A 211 -20.36 -17.13 12.82
N GLU A 212 -20.40 -18.43 13.03
CA GLU A 212 -21.32 -19.11 13.94
C GLU A 212 -20.52 -19.99 14.90
N LEU A 213 -20.78 -19.88 16.20
CA LEU A 213 -20.19 -20.75 17.20
C LEU A 213 -20.85 -22.14 17.12
N ILE A 214 -20.10 -23.13 16.68
CA ILE A 214 -20.63 -24.50 16.50
C ILE A 214 -20.76 -25.21 17.84
N ASP A 215 -19.72 -25.11 18.67
CA ASP A 215 -19.68 -25.61 20.03
C ASP A 215 -18.76 -24.75 20.90
N GLY A 216 -18.49 -25.16 22.13
CA GLY A 216 -17.63 -24.39 23.05
C GLY A 216 -16.18 -24.25 22.61
N THR A 217 -15.72 -24.88 21.54
CA THR A 217 -14.33 -24.91 21.07
C THR A 217 -14.18 -24.82 19.57
N HIS A 218 -15.27 -24.68 18.81
CA HIS A 218 -15.25 -24.58 17.36
C HIS A 218 -16.15 -23.45 16.86
N VAL A 219 -15.64 -22.68 15.91
CA VAL A 219 -16.33 -21.61 15.21
C VAL A 219 -16.26 -21.80 13.72
N GLU A 220 -17.37 -21.60 13.02
CA GLU A 220 -17.43 -21.65 11.55
C GLU A 220 -17.42 -20.21 11.01
N PHE A 221 -16.49 -19.94 10.10
CA PHE A 221 -16.44 -18.71 9.28
C PHE A 221 -15.70 -19.00 7.99
N LEU A 222 -15.94 -18.18 6.97
CA LEU A 222 -15.39 -18.39 5.61
C LEU A 222 -15.64 -19.83 5.08
N GLY A 223 -16.78 -20.43 5.44
CA GLY A 223 -17.16 -21.77 5.01
C GLY A 223 -16.35 -22.93 5.61
N CYS A 224 -15.46 -22.65 6.56
CA CYS A 224 -14.62 -23.65 7.23
C CYS A 224 -14.81 -23.60 8.76
N THR A 225 -14.60 -24.75 9.41
CA THR A 225 -14.63 -24.86 10.85
C THR A 225 -13.22 -24.76 11.43
N PHE A 226 -13.03 -23.86 12.39
CA PHE A 226 -11.78 -23.62 13.10
C PHE A 226 -11.91 -24.01 14.56
N GLU A 227 -10.86 -24.61 15.12
CA GLU A 227 -10.72 -24.69 16.57
C GLU A 227 -10.47 -23.31 17.16
N CYS A 228 -11.06 -23.03 18.32
CA CYS A 228 -10.83 -21.80 19.08
C CYS A 228 -10.65 -22.10 20.59
N LEU A 229 -10.16 -21.14 21.33
CA LEU A 229 -10.12 -21.27 22.79
C LEU A 229 -11.54 -21.45 23.36
N PRO A 230 -11.71 -22.17 24.51
CA PRO A 230 -13.01 -22.44 25.08
C PRO A 230 -13.85 -21.16 25.31
N VAL A 231 -15.02 -21.10 24.69
CA VAL A 231 -16.00 -20.03 24.83
C VAL A 231 -17.12 -20.49 25.72
N VAL A 232 -17.27 -19.87 26.90
CA VAL A 232 -18.24 -20.31 27.91
C VAL A 232 -19.48 -19.40 28.05
N ASP A 233 -19.36 -18.17 27.57
CA ASP A 233 -20.40 -17.14 27.74
C ASP A 233 -21.32 -16.96 26.53
N ILE A 234 -21.12 -17.76 25.47
CA ILE A 234 -21.90 -17.70 24.22
C ILE A 234 -22.48 -19.11 23.95
N GLU A 235 -23.78 -19.18 23.69
CA GLU A 235 -24.43 -20.46 23.36
C GLU A 235 -24.07 -20.96 21.96
N PRO A 236 -23.86 -22.27 21.73
CA PRO A 236 -23.71 -22.86 20.41
C PRO A 236 -24.86 -22.47 19.46
N GLY A 237 -24.57 -22.26 18.18
CA GLY A 237 -25.52 -21.79 17.17
C GLY A 237 -25.70 -20.26 17.17
N THR A 238 -24.95 -19.53 18.00
CA THR A 238 -25.00 -18.06 18.02
C THR A 238 -24.10 -17.46 16.95
N LYS A 239 -24.61 -16.44 16.26
CA LYS A 239 -23.80 -15.62 15.35
C LYS A 239 -22.78 -14.81 16.14
N VAL A 240 -21.56 -14.87 15.69
CA VAL A 240 -20.41 -14.24 16.35
C VAL A 240 -19.58 -13.43 15.39
N LYS A 241 -18.91 -12.41 15.93
CA LYS A 241 -17.85 -11.68 15.26
C LYS A 241 -16.53 -12.34 15.61
N VAL A 242 -15.80 -12.77 14.58
CA VAL A 242 -14.46 -13.37 14.66
C VAL A 242 -13.43 -12.31 14.27
N GLN A 243 -12.44 -12.12 15.12
CA GLN A 243 -11.32 -11.21 14.86
C GLN A 243 -9.99 -11.96 14.95
N VAL A 244 -9.12 -11.73 13.97
CA VAL A 244 -7.78 -12.32 13.89
C VAL A 244 -6.79 -11.24 13.49
N ASP A 245 -5.73 -11.07 14.27
CA ASP A 245 -4.69 -10.10 13.95
C ASP A 245 -3.94 -10.54 12.67
N PHE A 246 -3.49 -9.61 11.84
CA PHE A 246 -2.85 -9.90 10.55
C PHE A 246 -1.62 -10.80 10.68
N LYS A 247 -0.82 -10.60 11.73
CA LYS A 247 0.40 -11.37 12.03
C LYS A 247 0.15 -12.79 12.54
N ASP A 248 -1.09 -13.08 12.94
CA ASP A 248 -1.48 -14.35 13.52
C ASP A 248 -2.03 -15.32 12.46
N ILE A 249 -2.00 -14.93 11.19
CA ILE A 249 -2.36 -15.75 10.04
C ILE A 249 -1.08 -16.27 9.40
N ILE A 250 -1.03 -17.57 9.15
CA ILE A 250 0.14 -18.25 8.58
C ILE A 250 -0.21 -18.72 7.18
N LEU A 251 0.64 -18.37 6.21
CA LEU A 251 0.56 -18.88 4.85
C LEU A 251 1.45 -20.11 4.71
N GLN A 252 0.97 -21.08 3.92
CA GLN A 252 1.62 -22.35 3.65
C GLN A 252 1.84 -22.47 2.14
N ASP A 253 3.05 -22.91 1.71
CA ASP A 253 3.36 -23.20 0.31
C ASP A 253 2.47 -24.31 -0.27
N ASN A 254 2.10 -25.29 0.56
CA ASN A 254 1.21 -26.36 0.17
C ASN A 254 -0.21 -26.06 0.65
N GLU A 255 -1.13 -25.90 -0.29
CA GLU A 255 -2.53 -25.63 -0.01
C GLU A 255 -3.21 -26.64 0.94
N GLU A 256 -2.78 -27.92 0.89
CA GLU A 256 -3.32 -29.00 1.73
C GLU A 256 -2.97 -28.84 3.21
N ASP A 257 -1.97 -28.03 3.56
CA ASP A 257 -1.55 -27.81 4.93
C ASP A 257 -2.35 -26.66 5.61
N GLY A 258 -3.15 -25.91 4.84
CA GLY A 258 -4.05 -24.87 5.31
C GLY A 258 -5.46 -25.36 5.64
N THR A 259 -6.16 -24.65 6.51
CA THR A 259 -7.60 -24.85 6.75
C THR A 259 -8.44 -24.17 5.66
N LEU A 260 -7.92 -23.09 5.09
CA LEU A 260 -8.45 -22.33 3.97
C LEU A 260 -7.41 -22.28 2.87
N THR A 261 -7.85 -21.93 1.66
CA THR A 261 -6.99 -21.65 0.51
C THR A 261 -7.36 -20.30 -0.12
N GLY A 262 -6.42 -19.73 -0.86
CA GLY A 262 -6.63 -18.47 -1.55
C GLY A 262 -5.44 -18.02 -2.38
N ASP A 263 -5.64 -16.98 -3.19
CA ASP A 263 -4.63 -16.42 -4.08
C ASP A 263 -4.08 -15.12 -3.51
N VAL A 264 -2.76 -14.97 -3.48
CA VAL A 264 -2.09 -13.70 -3.15
C VAL A 264 -2.39 -12.67 -4.25
N ARG A 265 -3.06 -11.58 -3.91
CA ARG A 265 -3.53 -10.55 -4.85
C ARG A 265 -2.74 -9.25 -4.80
N PHE A 266 -2.29 -8.90 -3.62
CA PHE A 266 -1.56 -7.65 -3.40
C PHE A 266 -0.51 -7.85 -2.32
N ILE A 267 0.67 -7.28 -2.53
CA ILE A 267 1.82 -7.37 -1.64
C ILE A 267 2.35 -5.95 -1.43
N LEU A 268 2.45 -5.53 -0.18
CA LEU A 268 2.97 -4.23 0.20
C LEU A 268 4.08 -4.40 1.23
N TYR A 269 5.27 -3.90 0.96
CA TYR A 269 6.35 -3.87 1.95
C TYR A 269 6.17 -2.70 2.92
N LYS A 270 6.21 -2.97 4.23
CA LYS A 270 6.00 -2.00 5.31
C LYS A 270 7.31 -1.59 6.01
N GLY A 271 8.44 -1.80 5.35
CA GLY A 271 9.77 -1.46 5.87
C GLY A 271 10.40 -2.56 6.75
N ASP A 272 9.60 -3.37 7.43
CA ASP A 272 10.06 -4.46 8.30
C ASP A 272 9.33 -5.80 8.04
N HIS A 273 8.23 -5.79 7.32
CA HIS A 273 7.44 -6.97 6.95
C HIS A 273 6.63 -6.71 5.68
N TYR A 274 6.05 -7.77 5.10
CA TYR A 274 5.10 -7.68 4.00
C TYR A 274 3.67 -7.73 4.52
N HIS A 275 2.85 -6.82 4.05
CA HIS A 275 1.39 -6.83 4.23
C HIS A 275 0.75 -7.33 2.94
N LEU A 276 0.07 -8.47 3.03
CA LEU A 276 -0.52 -9.15 1.90
C LEU A 276 -2.05 -9.06 1.94
N THR A 277 -2.65 -9.02 0.76
CA THR A 277 -4.07 -9.32 0.58
C THR A 277 -4.19 -10.65 -0.13
N VAL A 278 -4.80 -11.62 0.52
CA VAL A 278 -5.08 -12.95 -0.01
C VAL A 278 -6.58 -13.07 -0.25
N SER A 279 -7.00 -13.30 -1.49
CA SER A 279 -8.40 -13.53 -1.82
C SER A 279 -8.70 -15.02 -1.61
N SER A 280 -9.52 -15.31 -0.59
CA SER A 280 -9.92 -16.71 -0.31
C SER A 280 -10.79 -17.28 -1.43
N ASP A 281 -10.81 -18.61 -1.57
CA ASP A 281 -11.67 -19.30 -2.54
C ASP A 281 -13.17 -19.05 -2.31
N TRP A 282 -13.53 -18.49 -1.15
CA TRP A 282 -14.88 -18.06 -0.79
C TRP A 282 -15.19 -16.60 -1.19
N GLY A 283 -14.20 -15.88 -1.79
CA GLY A 283 -14.35 -14.55 -2.33
C GLY A 283 -14.20 -13.41 -1.30
N GLU A 284 -13.71 -13.72 -0.09
CA GLU A 284 -13.40 -12.72 0.94
C GLU A 284 -11.90 -12.46 0.98
N ASP A 285 -11.51 -11.20 1.19
CA ASP A 285 -10.12 -10.81 1.34
C ASP A 285 -9.63 -11.03 2.78
N ILE A 286 -8.48 -11.68 2.89
CA ILE A 286 -7.76 -11.94 4.14
C ILE A 286 -6.46 -11.16 4.10
N PHE A 287 -6.20 -10.38 5.15
CA PHE A 287 -4.98 -9.56 5.29
C PHE A 287 -3.98 -10.26 6.19
N VAL A 288 -2.73 -10.34 5.74
CA VAL A 288 -1.66 -11.10 6.41
C VAL A 288 -0.40 -10.26 6.52
N ASP A 289 0.18 -10.17 7.72
CA ASP A 289 1.51 -9.60 7.94
C ASP A 289 2.52 -10.74 8.11
N THR A 290 3.51 -10.82 7.22
CA THR A 290 4.53 -11.88 7.22
C THR A 290 5.91 -11.36 6.82
N ASN A 291 6.97 -12.07 7.25
CA ASN A 291 8.33 -11.87 6.77
C ASN A 291 8.70 -12.81 5.60
N ASP A 292 7.83 -13.74 5.26
CA ASP A 292 8.04 -14.65 4.15
C ASP A 292 7.76 -13.93 2.83
N VAL A 293 8.51 -14.29 1.79
CA VAL A 293 8.39 -13.70 0.46
C VAL A 293 7.44 -14.52 -0.38
N TRP A 294 6.42 -13.87 -0.91
CA TRP A 294 5.39 -14.44 -1.77
C TRP A 294 5.31 -13.66 -3.09
N ASP A 295 4.77 -14.27 -4.12
CA ASP A 295 4.52 -13.61 -5.40
C ASP A 295 3.02 -13.39 -5.64
N ASN A 296 2.68 -12.34 -6.38
CA ASN A 296 1.30 -12.13 -6.81
C ASN A 296 0.83 -13.28 -7.70
N GLY A 297 -0.29 -13.90 -7.31
CA GLY A 297 -0.87 -15.07 -7.98
C GLY A 297 -0.46 -16.39 -7.35
N ASP A 298 0.37 -16.40 -6.31
CA ASP A 298 0.62 -17.63 -5.54
C ASP A 298 -0.67 -18.13 -4.91
N HIS A 299 -0.96 -19.41 -5.09
CA HIS A 299 -2.06 -20.08 -4.43
C HIS A 299 -1.55 -20.74 -3.15
N VAL A 300 -2.12 -20.35 -2.01
CA VAL A 300 -1.56 -20.67 -0.69
C VAL A 300 -2.57 -21.34 0.23
N GLY A 301 -2.09 -22.19 1.13
CA GLY A 301 -2.84 -22.63 2.30
C GLY A 301 -2.82 -21.57 3.40
N ILE A 302 -3.93 -21.41 4.12
CA ILE A 302 -4.09 -20.42 5.19
C ILE A 302 -4.42 -21.13 6.49
N SER A 303 -3.63 -20.91 7.51
CA SER A 303 -3.79 -21.48 8.85
C SER A 303 -3.93 -20.40 9.91
N ILE A 304 -4.78 -20.65 10.89
CA ILE A 304 -5.02 -19.76 12.04
C ILE A 304 -5.01 -20.63 13.31
N PHE A 305 -4.15 -20.29 14.26
CA PHE A 305 -4.11 -21.02 15.53
C PHE A 305 -5.32 -20.68 16.43
N PRO A 306 -5.80 -21.65 17.23
CA PRO A 306 -6.97 -21.47 18.11
C PRO A 306 -6.85 -20.26 19.04
N GLU A 307 -5.66 -19.97 19.58
CA GLU A 307 -5.37 -18.86 20.49
C GLU A 307 -5.44 -17.48 19.83
N SER A 308 -5.35 -17.43 18.52
CA SER A 308 -5.39 -16.20 17.73
C SER A 308 -6.80 -15.77 17.34
N ILE A 309 -7.79 -16.66 17.53
CA ILE A 309 -9.19 -16.42 17.20
C ILE A 309 -9.89 -15.75 18.37
N LYS A 310 -10.23 -14.47 18.23
CA LYS A 310 -10.99 -13.69 19.22
C LYS A 310 -12.46 -13.67 18.81
N ILE A 311 -13.34 -14.17 19.69
CA ILE A 311 -14.77 -14.31 19.43
C ILE A 311 -15.56 -13.35 20.32
N THR A 312 -16.48 -12.62 19.72
CA THR A 312 -17.43 -11.74 20.42
C THR A 312 -18.84 -11.96 19.88
N GLN A 313 -19.84 -11.95 20.76
CA GLN A 313 -21.24 -12.07 20.35
C GLN A 313 -21.67 -10.85 19.55
N ILE A 314 -22.39 -11.07 18.44
CA ILE A 314 -23.06 -10.00 17.72
C ILE A 314 -24.36 -9.68 18.49
N VAL A 315 -24.39 -8.50 19.11
CA VAL A 315 -25.62 -7.98 19.70
C VAL A 315 -26.37 -7.24 18.61
N GLU A 316 -27.46 -7.79 18.12
CA GLU A 316 -28.37 -7.07 17.21
C GLU A 316 -28.94 -5.85 17.98
N SER A 317 -28.64 -4.65 17.47
CA SER A 317 -29.11 -3.37 18.01
C SER A 317 -30.48 -2.98 17.43
#